data_8c2c022473e9846ac03536d4b88d418a
#
_entry.id   8c2c022473e9846ac03536d4b88d418a
#
_cell.length_a   1.000
_cell.length_b   1.000
_cell.length_c   1.000
_cell.angle_alpha   90.00
_cell.angle_beta   90.00
_cell.angle_gamma   90.00
#
_symmetry.space_group_name_H-M   'P 1'
#
loop_
_entity.id
_entity.type
_entity.pdbx_description
1 polymer ?
#
loop_
_entity_poly.entity_id
_entity_poly.type
_entity_poly.pdbx_seq_one_letter_code
_entity_poly.pdbx_strand_id
1 'polypeptide(L)'
;MKKPNLIYLFLIVFFLGSCSVNQQTASNQTEFENGAVVTAHPIASEVGVEILKKGGNAVDAAIAVKFALSVVYPNAGNLGGGGFMVFRGRDGSVSSLDFREKAPEKASRDMYLDKDGNPITDLSLYGQLASGVPGSVAG
;
A
#
# COMPACT_ATOMS: atom_id res chain seq x y z
N MET A 1 -31.22 38.88 40.51
CA MET A 1 -30.08 38.51 39.60
C MET A 1 -29.42 37.29 40.20
N LYS A 2 -29.56 36.10 39.57
CA LYS A 2 -28.90 34.87 40.03
C LYS A 2 -27.44 34.93 39.64
N LYS A 3 -26.51 34.82 40.64
CA LYS A 3 -25.06 34.75 40.40
C LYS A 3 -24.76 33.46 39.58
N PRO A 4 -23.98 33.54 38.52
CA PRO A 4 -23.59 32.30 37.81
C PRO A 4 -22.73 31.46 38.73
N ASN A 5 -23.04 30.14 38.82
CA ASN A 5 -22.30 29.22 39.67
C ASN A 5 -20.86 29.15 39.14
N LEU A 6 -19.91 29.46 40.00
CA LEU A 6 -18.45 29.44 39.75
C LEU A 6 -17.99 28.10 39.11
N ILE A 7 -18.70 27.01 39.37
CA ILE A 7 -18.46 25.68 38.80
C ILE A 7 -18.66 25.64 37.27
N TYR A 8 -19.69 26.35 36.76
CA TYR A 8 -19.92 26.43 35.30
C TYR A 8 -18.83 27.23 34.58
N LEU A 9 -18.29 28.25 35.24
CA LEU A 9 -17.17 29.04 34.67
C LEU A 9 -15.90 28.18 34.60
N PHE A 10 -15.63 27.35 35.61
CA PHE A 10 -14.49 26.41 35.60
C PHE A 10 -14.63 25.34 34.53
N LEU A 11 -15.83 24.79 34.32
CA LEU A 11 -16.09 23.79 33.26
C LEU A 11 -15.89 24.37 31.87
N ILE A 12 -16.32 25.61 31.63
CA ILE A 12 -16.14 26.26 30.31
C ILE A 12 -14.66 26.53 30.04
N VAL A 13 -13.88 26.96 31.01
CA VAL A 13 -12.43 27.18 30.88
C VAL A 13 -11.69 25.86 30.59
N PHE A 14 -12.13 24.75 31.21
CA PHE A 14 -11.54 23.43 30.98
C PHE A 14 -11.81 22.90 29.57
N PHE A 15 -12.99 23.18 29.01
CA PHE A 15 -13.32 22.79 27.63
C PHE A 15 -12.61 23.66 26.57
N LEU A 16 -12.28 24.91 26.86
CA LEU A 16 -11.57 25.76 25.92
C LEU A 16 -10.06 25.47 25.85
N GLY A 17 -9.49 24.81 26.88
CA GLY A 17 -8.08 24.41 26.91
C GLY A 17 -7.75 23.11 26.16
N SER A 18 -8.77 22.34 25.72
CA SER A 18 -8.56 20.96 25.21
C SER A 18 -8.26 20.86 23.71
N CYS A 19 -8.14 21.95 22.96
CA CYS A 19 -7.86 21.96 21.52
C CYS A 19 -6.53 22.61 21.14
N SER A 20 -5.49 22.48 21.97
CA SER A 20 -4.11 22.70 21.51
C SER A 20 -3.56 21.39 20.96
N VAL A 21 -4.02 20.95 19.79
CA VAL A 21 -3.22 20.02 18.97
C VAL A 21 -1.99 20.79 18.56
N ASN A 22 -0.91 20.56 19.30
CA ASN A 22 0.42 21.00 18.93
C ASN A 22 0.77 20.26 17.63
N GLN A 23 0.39 20.84 16.48
CA GLN A 23 1.00 20.47 15.21
C GLN A 23 2.48 20.88 15.32
N GLN A 24 3.27 20.03 15.95
CA GLN A 24 4.67 19.94 15.59
C GLN A 24 4.69 19.49 14.13
N THR A 25 4.61 20.44 13.24
CA THR A 25 5.07 20.28 11.87
C THR A 25 6.52 19.79 12.02
N ALA A 26 6.70 18.49 11.90
CA ALA A 26 8.02 17.91 11.73
C ALA A 26 8.55 18.48 10.41
N SER A 27 9.23 19.62 10.50
CA SER A 27 9.92 20.26 9.38
C SER A 27 11.22 19.53 9.03
N ASN A 28 11.24 18.21 9.21
CA ASN A 28 12.23 17.34 8.61
C ASN A 28 11.65 16.76 7.31
N GLN A 29 11.11 17.63 6.44
CA GLN A 29 10.94 17.25 5.06
C GLN A 29 12.35 17.14 4.47
N THR A 30 12.80 15.90 4.30
CA THR A 30 14.00 15.63 3.53
C THR A 30 13.64 15.92 2.08
N GLU A 31 14.04 17.08 1.57
CA GLU A 31 13.87 17.44 0.16
C GLU A 31 14.97 16.74 -0.63
N PHE A 32 14.57 16.04 -1.69
CA PHE A 32 15.48 15.41 -2.63
C PHE A 32 15.42 16.18 -3.95
N GLU A 33 16.59 16.64 -4.43
CA GLU A 33 16.68 17.47 -5.63
C GLU A 33 16.32 16.70 -6.92
N ASN A 34 16.68 15.43 -7.01
CA ASN A 34 16.59 14.65 -8.25
C ASN A 34 15.60 13.47 -8.18
N GLY A 35 15.24 13.02 -7.00
CA GLY A 35 14.30 11.93 -6.80
C GLY A 35 14.61 11.13 -5.55
N ALA A 36 13.66 10.29 -5.17
CA ALA A 36 13.77 9.39 -4.03
C ALA A 36 13.13 8.03 -4.33
N VAL A 37 13.67 6.98 -3.72
CA VAL A 37 13.10 5.64 -3.76
C VAL A 37 12.98 5.12 -2.33
N VAL A 38 11.79 4.69 -1.95
CA VAL A 38 11.50 4.10 -0.63
C VAL A 38 10.85 2.74 -0.84
N THR A 39 11.44 1.71 -0.22
CA THR A 39 10.94 0.34 -0.33
C THR A 39 11.04 -0.39 1.01
N ALA A 40 10.46 -1.60 1.09
CA ALA A 40 10.54 -2.46 2.27
C ALA A 40 11.95 -3.04 2.54
N HIS A 41 12.91 -2.91 1.59
CA HIS A 41 14.25 -3.46 1.75
C HIS A 41 15.30 -2.52 1.18
N PRO A 42 16.41 -2.20 1.91
CA PRO A 42 17.44 -1.25 1.47
C PRO A 42 18.03 -1.55 0.08
N ILE A 43 18.38 -2.81 -0.18
CA ILE A 43 18.93 -3.24 -1.47
C ILE A 43 17.97 -2.93 -2.63
N ALA A 44 16.66 -3.12 -2.44
CA ALA A 44 15.69 -2.78 -3.47
C ALA A 44 15.60 -1.26 -3.69
N SER A 45 15.74 -0.45 -2.64
CA SER A 45 15.82 1.01 -2.77
C SER A 45 17.05 1.43 -3.55
N GLU A 46 18.20 0.83 -3.28
CA GLU A 46 19.46 1.08 -4.01
C GLU A 46 19.29 0.78 -5.50
N VAL A 47 18.71 -0.37 -5.86
CA VAL A 47 18.41 -0.72 -7.26
C VAL A 47 17.54 0.35 -7.93
N GLY A 48 16.48 0.81 -7.27
CA GLY A 48 15.64 1.87 -7.82
C GLY A 48 16.39 3.18 -8.04
N VAL A 49 17.23 3.59 -7.08
CA VAL A 49 18.08 4.78 -7.19
C VAL A 49 19.09 4.65 -8.35
N GLU A 50 19.67 3.48 -8.54
CA GLU A 50 20.58 3.24 -9.67
C GLU A 50 19.89 3.39 -11.03
N ILE A 51 18.63 2.92 -11.16
CA ILE A 51 17.86 3.10 -12.39
C ILE A 51 17.61 4.59 -12.65
N LEU A 52 17.22 5.35 -11.63
CA LEU A 52 17.05 6.81 -11.77
C LEU A 52 18.35 7.50 -12.18
N LYS A 53 19.50 7.14 -11.59
CA LYS A 53 20.81 7.68 -11.94
C LYS A 53 21.24 7.36 -13.38
N LYS A 54 20.79 6.22 -13.91
CA LYS A 54 21.02 5.82 -15.33
C LYS A 54 20.09 6.52 -16.32
N GLY A 55 19.20 7.39 -15.85
CA GLY A 55 18.25 8.15 -16.67
C GLY A 55 16.88 7.50 -16.84
N GLY A 56 16.62 6.42 -16.13
CA GLY A 56 15.27 5.81 -16.04
C GLY A 56 14.28 6.73 -15.33
N ASN A 57 13.01 6.57 -15.65
CA ASN A 57 11.92 7.27 -14.98
C ASN A 57 11.40 6.52 -13.74
N ALA A 58 10.38 7.06 -13.08
CA ALA A 58 9.81 6.46 -11.87
C ALA A 58 9.19 5.08 -12.11
N VAL A 59 8.65 4.82 -13.30
CA VAL A 59 8.08 3.51 -13.66
C VAL A 59 9.20 2.49 -13.86
N ASP A 60 10.29 2.87 -14.57
CA ASP A 60 11.46 2.01 -14.74
C ASP A 60 12.06 1.62 -13.37
N ALA A 61 12.17 2.59 -12.46
CA ALA A 61 12.65 2.35 -11.11
C ALA A 61 11.70 1.42 -10.33
N ALA A 62 10.38 1.62 -10.44
CA ALA A 62 9.40 0.78 -9.75
C ALA A 62 9.44 -0.68 -10.24
N ILE A 63 9.59 -0.89 -11.54
CA ILE A 63 9.72 -2.24 -12.13
C ILE A 63 11.00 -2.92 -11.61
N ALA A 64 12.14 -2.23 -11.65
CA ALA A 64 13.40 -2.78 -11.15
C ALA A 64 13.34 -3.11 -9.65
N VAL A 65 12.73 -2.24 -8.86
CA VAL A 65 12.45 -2.47 -7.43
C VAL A 65 11.58 -3.72 -7.22
N LYS A 66 10.54 -3.90 -8.03
CA LYS A 66 9.66 -5.07 -7.94
C LYS A 66 10.43 -6.37 -8.15
N PHE A 67 11.33 -6.43 -9.14
CA PHE A 67 12.20 -7.58 -9.36
C PHE A 67 13.20 -7.78 -8.22
N ALA A 68 13.82 -6.71 -7.72
CA ALA A 68 14.73 -6.79 -6.58
C ALA A 68 14.02 -7.32 -5.33
N LEU A 69 12.82 -6.81 -5.01
CA LEU A 69 12.01 -7.28 -3.88
C LEU A 69 11.64 -8.75 -3.99
N SER A 70 11.44 -9.28 -5.19
CA SER A 70 11.13 -10.71 -5.38
C SER A 70 12.27 -11.62 -4.91
N VAL A 71 13.49 -11.09 -4.81
CA VAL A 71 14.67 -11.82 -4.33
C VAL A 71 14.95 -11.52 -2.85
N VAL A 72 14.95 -10.23 -2.46
CA VAL A 72 15.39 -9.82 -1.12
C VAL A 72 14.27 -9.76 -0.10
N TYR A 73 13.01 -9.77 -0.56
CA TYR A 73 11.80 -9.71 0.28
C TYR A 73 10.65 -10.58 -0.28
N PRO A 74 10.89 -11.88 -0.51
CA PRO A 74 9.98 -12.73 -1.30
C PRO A 74 8.63 -12.99 -0.65
N ASN A 75 8.51 -12.88 0.68
CA ASN A 75 7.26 -13.09 1.41
C ASN A 75 6.19 -12.04 1.11
N ALA A 76 6.57 -10.83 0.64
CA ALA A 76 5.63 -9.77 0.32
C ALA A 76 5.95 -9.02 -1.00
N GLY A 77 7.10 -9.27 -1.61
CA GLY A 77 7.56 -8.62 -2.84
C GLY A 77 7.66 -9.53 -4.06
N ASN A 78 7.10 -10.74 -4.01
CA ASN A 78 7.27 -11.75 -5.06
C ASN A 78 6.50 -11.43 -6.37
N LEU A 79 6.85 -12.14 -7.45
CA LEU A 79 6.20 -12.06 -8.75
C LEU A 79 4.91 -12.89 -8.84
N GLY A 80 4.69 -13.79 -7.88
CA GLY A 80 3.49 -14.62 -7.78
C GLY A 80 2.25 -13.89 -7.25
N GLY A 81 2.35 -12.60 -6.99
CA GLY A 81 1.29 -11.74 -6.50
C GLY A 81 0.78 -10.75 -7.53
N GLY A 82 0.32 -9.63 -7.05
CA GLY A 82 -0.17 -8.50 -7.84
C GLY A 82 0.04 -7.19 -7.08
N GLY A 83 -0.72 -6.18 -7.43
CA GLY A 83 -0.66 -4.89 -6.74
C GLY A 83 -1.48 -3.80 -7.40
N PHE A 84 -1.23 -2.60 -6.92
CA PHE A 84 -1.80 -1.36 -7.45
C PHE A 84 -0.67 -0.38 -7.71
N MET A 85 -0.86 0.45 -8.73
CA MET A 85 0.02 1.59 -9.00
C MET A 85 -0.84 2.85 -9.10
N VAL A 86 -0.37 3.94 -8.51
CA VAL A 86 -0.84 5.29 -8.79
C VAL A 86 0.34 6.05 -9.36
N PHE A 87 0.17 6.60 -10.55
CA PHE A 87 1.19 7.33 -11.27
C PHE A 87 0.75 8.78 -11.48
N ARG A 88 1.66 9.71 -11.23
CA ARG A 88 1.49 11.12 -11.56
C ARG A 88 2.55 11.53 -12.58
N GLY A 89 2.11 11.93 -13.75
CA GLY A 89 2.95 12.44 -14.81
C GLY A 89 3.52 13.83 -14.51
N ARG A 90 4.56 14.20 -15.23
CA ARG A 90 5.19 15.54 -15.12
C ARG A 90 4.22 16.67 -15.50
N ASP A 91 3.28 16.40 -16.37
CA ASP A 91 2.19 17.29 -16.80
C ASP A 91 1.06 17.43 -15.76
N GLY A 92 1.17 16.72 -14.64
CA GLY A 92 0.17 16.67 -13.59
C GLY A 92 -0.95 15.66 -13.82
N SER A 93 -0.95 14.92 -14.94
CA SER A 93 -1.89 13.83 -15.17
C SER A 93 -1.74 12.76 -14.11
N VAL A 94 -2.85 12.13 -13.72
CA VAL A 94 -2.87 11.05 -12.74
C VAL A 94 -3.55 9.86 -13.36
N SER A 95 -2.94 8.69 -13.23
CA SER A 95 -3.52 7.40 -13.63
C SER A 95 -3.33 6.35 -12.55
N SER A 96 -4.15 5.31 -12.59
CA SER A 96 -4.03 4.16 -11.71
C SER A 96 -4.10 2.87 -12.51
N LEU A 97 -3.37 1.88 -12.04
CA LEU A 97 -3.36 0.55 -12.60
C LEU A 97 -3.67 -0.46 -11.49
N ASP A 98 -4.65 -1.32 -11.74
CA ASP A 98 -4.97 -2.48 -10.91
C ASP A 98 -4.43 -3.73 -11.63
N PHE A 99 -3.41 -4.32 -11.03
CA PHE A 99 -2.82 -5.58 -11.50
C PHE A 99 -2.83 -6.64 -10.38
N ARG A 100 -3.88 -6.65 -9.60
CA ARG A 100 -4.10 -7.71 -8.61
C ARG A 100 -4.25 -9.07 -9.26
N GLU A 101 -4.13 -10.08 -8.43
CA GLU A 101 -4.44 -11.47 -8.78
C GLU A 101 -5.91 -11.58 -9.20
N LYS A 102 -6.16 -12.46 -10.14
CA LYS A 102 -7.51 -12.79 -10.60
C LYS A 102 -7.84 -14.23 -10.30
N ALA A 103 -9.13 -14.54 -10.17
CA ALA A 103 -9.57 -15.92 -10.14
C ALA A 103 -9.22 -16.61 -11.46
N PRO A 104 -8.84 -17.89 -11.44
CA PRO A 104 -8.70 -18.69 -12.67
C PRO A 104 -10.00 -18.70 -13.49
N GLU A 105 -9.89 -18.78 -14.81
CA GLU A 105 -11.05 -18.80 -15.73
C GLU A 105 -12.09 -19.88 -15.38
N LYS A 106 -11.61 -21.01 -14.88
CA LYS A 106 -12.46 -22.14 -14.45
C LYS A 106 -12.99 -22.02 -13.03
N ALA A 107 -12.71 -20.94 -12.31
CA ALA A 107 -13.22 -20.73 -10.99
C ALA A 107 -14.75 -20.60 -11.02
N SER A 108 -15.42 -21.22 -10.07
CA SER A 108 -16.86 -21.13 -9.90
C SER A 108 -17.21 -20.74 -8.46
N ARG A 109 -18.43 -20.25 -8.27
CA ARG A 109 -18.94 -19.86 -6.97
C ARG A 109 -18.80 -21.00 -5.93
N ASP A 110 -19.05 -22.21 -6.35
CA ASP A 110 -19.22 -23.36 -5.46
C ASP A 110 -17.99 -24.28 -5.45
N MET A 111 -16.85 -23.83 -6.03
CA MET A 111 -15.63 -24.65 -6.17
C MET A 111 -15.01 -25.11 -4.83
N TYR A 112 -15.40 -24.52 -3.72
CA TYR A 112 -14.94 -24.88 -2.38
C TYR A 112 -16.03 -25.53 -1.52
N LEU A 113 -17.15 -25.95 -2.13
CA LEU A 113 -18.23 -26.62 -1.44
C LEU A 113 -18.17 -28.15 -1.66
N ASP A 114 -18.65 -28.89 -0.68
CA ASP A 114 -18.94 -30.30 -0.84
C ASP A 114 -20.29 -30.52 -1.58
N LYS A 115 -20.62 -31.80 -1.84
CA LYS A 115 -21.88 -32.18 -2.50
C LYS A 115 -23.15 -31.73 -1.73
N ASP A 116 -23.03 -31.47 -0.44
CA ASP A 116 -24.12 -31.08 0.45
C ASP A 116 -24.17 -29.56 0.63
N GLY A 117 -23.27 -28.81 -0.03
CA GLY A 117 -23.20 -27.35 -0.01
C GLY A 117 -22.41 -26.79 1.17
N ASN A 118 -21.68 -27.62 1.93
CA ASN A 118 -20.88 -27.13 3.04
C ASN A 118 -19.48 -26.71 2.56
N PRO A 119 -18.86 -25.67 3.14
CA PRO A 119 -17.54 -25.22 2.75
C PRO A 119 -16.43 -26.21 3.18
N ILE A 120 -15.58 -26.57 2.23
CA ILE A 120 -14.33 -27.30 2.48
C ILE A 120 -13.21 -26.28 2.61
N THR A 121 -12.98 -25.78 3.82
CA THR A 121 -12.07 -24.67 4.11
C THR A 121 -10.65 -24.90 3.58
N ASP A 122 -10.14 -26.12 3.69
CA ASP A 122 -8.79 -26.46 3.26
C ASP A 122 -8.56 -26.23 1.76
N LEU A 123 -9.57 -26.40 0.92
CA LEU A 123 -9.45 -26.15 -0.52
C LEU A 123 -9.20 -24.65 -0.84
N SER A 124 -9.66 -23.75 0.03
CA SER A 124 -9.45 -22.30 -0.12
C SER A 124 -8.15 -21.79 0.50
N LEU A 125 -7.49 -22.61 1.32
CA LEU A 125 -6.28 -22.25 2.05
C LEU A 125 -5.01 -22.91 1.49
N TYR A 126 -5.13 -24.13 0.97
CA TYR A 126 -3.98 -24.93 0.59
C TYR A 126 -4.10 -25.50 -0.83
N GLY A 127 -2.94 -25.55 -1.50
CA GLY A 127 -2.82 -26.18 -2.82
C GLY A 127 -3.23 -25.28 -3.97
N GLN A 128 -3.36 -25.89 -5.13
CA GLN A 128 -3.53 -25.20 -6.40
C GLN A 128 -4.86 -24.44 -6.55
N LEU A 129 -5.91 -24.90 -5.88
CA LEU A 129 -7.22 -24.24 -5.94
C LEU A 129 -7.26 -22.93 -5.10
N ALA A 130 -6.36 -22.81 -4.11
CA ALA A 130 -6.24 -21.62 -3.28
C ALA A 130 -5.48 -20.48 -3.97
N SER A 131 -4.79 -20.76 -5.08
CA SER A 131 -3.93 -19.77 -5.76
C SER A 131 -4.70 -18.98 -6.80
N GLY A 132 -4.56 -17.64 -6.75
CA GLY A 132 -4.98 -16.77 -7.85
C GLY A 132 -3.99 -16.76 -9.02
N VAL A 133 -4.42 -16.26 -10.16
CA VAL A 133 -3.55 -15.99 -11.30
C VAL A 133 -2.80 -14.69 -11.03
N PRO A 134 -1.45 -14.71 -10.99
CA PRO A 134 -0.65 -13.53 -10.69
C PRO A 134 -0.83 -12.40 -11.70
N GLY A 135 -0.85 -11.17 -11.20
CA GLY A 135 -0.95 -9.96 -12.02
C GLY A 135 0.37 -9.20 -12.19
N SER A 136 1.39 -9.47 -11.36
CA SER A 136 2.63 -8.66 -11.33
C SER A 136 3.38 -8.53 -12.63
N VAL A 137 3.28 -9.53 -13.54
CA VAL A 137 3.97 -9.52 -14.83
C VAL A 137 3.07 -8.97 -15.95
N ALA A 138 1.75 -9.01 -15.74
CA ALA A 138 0.78 -8.51 -16.71
C ALA A 138 0.52 -6.99 -16.57
N GLY A 139 0.71 -6.44 -15.39
CA GLY A 139 0.63 -5.00 -15.12
C GLY A 139 1.93 -4.31 -15.37
#